data_ab261914157c7a80ff5e45706bca0ee8
#
_entry.id   ab261914157c7a80ff5e45706bca0ee8
#
_cell.length_a   1.000
_cell.length_b   1.000
_cell.length_c   1.000
_cell.angle_alpha   90.00
_cell.angle_beta   90.00
_cell.angle_gamma   90.00
#
_symmetry.space_group_name_H-M   'P 1'
#
loop_
_entity.id
_entity.type
_entity.pdbx_description
1 polymer ?
#
loop_
_entity_poly.entity_id
_entity_poly.type
_entity_poly.pdbx_seq_one_letter_code
_entity_poly.pdbx_strand_id
1 'polypeptide(L)'
;YNPLANLADGSCIPFIYGCMDTTMWNYNPAANTDNGTCIPFIYGCTDPTGSNYNPVANTEDGTCYYYPGCTDPNFIQFWNQGFTADYDNGSCVDSVIYGCMDVTQFNYNPQANLADGSCIPYIYGCMDTTMWNYNPAANTDNGTCIPFIYGCTDVVASNYNPLANTLDGSCYYNPGCTDPLYLQFWTQGFTADYDDGSCTDLAVYGCMNPTSFNYDSLANIDDG
;
A
#
# COMPACT_ATOMS: atom_id res chain seq x y z
N TYR A 1 -26.15 -31.36 81.53
CA TYR A 1 -26.09 -32.28 82.75
C TYR A 1 -26.96 -31.72 83.87
N ASN A 2 -27.88 -32.55 84.33
CA ASN A 2 -28.67 -32.23 85.53
C ASN A 2 -28.21 -33.09 86.69
N PRO A 3 -27.53 -32.57 87.74
CA PRO A 3 -26.96 -33.37 88.84
C PRO A 3 -28.02 -34.00 89.75
N LEU A 4 -29.31 -33.58 89.62
CA LEU A 4 -30.42 -34.13 90.43
C LEU A 4 -31.24 -35.21 89.70
N ALA A 5 -30.90 -35.45 88.42
CA ALA A 5 -31.59 -36.45 87.61
C ALA A 5 -31.13 -37.83 88.03
N ASN A 6 -32.10 -38.74 88.41
CA ASN A 6 -31.88 -40.13 88.76
C ASN A 6 -32.36 -41.11 87.69
N LEU A 7 -32.91 -40.62 86.59
CA LEU A 7 -33.35 -41.39 85.45
C LEU A 7 -32.96 -40.68 84.14
N ALA A 8 -32.40 -41.40 83.16
CA ALA A 8 -32.10 -40.88 81.83
C ALA A 8 -33.41 -40.77 81.02
N ASP A 9 -33.75 -39.56 80.57
CA ASP A 9 -34.92 -39.22 79.73
C ASP A 9 -34.61 -39.08 78.26
N GLY A 10 -33.37 -39.29 77.82
CA GLY A 10 -32.91 -39.08 76.44
C GLY A 10 -32.68 -37.64 76.04
N SER A 11 -32.81 -36.68 76.98
CA SER A 11 -32.65 -35.27 76.71
C SER A 11 -31.19 -34.78 76.65
N CYS A 12 -30.23 -35.70 76.89
CA CYS A 12 -28.81 -35.32 76.81
C CYS A 12 -28.40 -34.92 75.42
N ILE A 13 -27.98 -33.69 75.28
CA ILE A 13 -27.44 -33.15 74.02
C ILE A 13 -25.90 -33.24 74.08
N PRO A 14 -25.25 -34.01 73.22
CA PRO A 14 -23.78 -34.08 73.18
C PRO A 14 -23.16 -32.73 72.86
N PHE A 15 -21.96 -32.51 73.37
CA PHE A 15 -21.17 -31.34 72.92
C PHE A 15 -20.73 -31.57 71.49
N ILE A 16 -21.10 -30.62 70.58
CA ILE A 16 -20.66 -30.56 69.22
C ILE A 16 -19.75 -29.34 69.10
N TYR A 17 -18.47 -29.60 69.03
CA TYR A 17 -17.44 -28.55 68.96
C TYR A 17 -17.27 -28.07 67.58
N GLY A 18 -17.05 -26.73 67.34
CA GLY A 18 -16.79 -26.13 66.07
C GLY A 18 -16.80 -24.62 66.19
N CYS A 19 -16.53 -23.98 65.05
CA CYS A 19 -16.67 -22.52 64.93
C CYS A 19 -18.15 -22.12 64.89
N MET A 20 -18.57 -21.29 65.84
CA MET A 20 -19.95 -20.83 65.97
C MET A 20 -20.18 -19.45 65.36
N ASP A 21 -19.15 -18.77 64.80
CA ASP A 21 -19.24 -17.47 64.15
C ASP A 21 -19.63 -17.64 62.69
N THR A 22 -20.82 -17.14 62.31
CA THR A 22 -21.39 -17.24 60.97
C THR A 22 -20.60 -16.42 59.91
N THR A 23 -19.68 -15.58 60.34
CA THR A 23 -18.83 -14.74 59.46
C THR A 23 -17.50 -15.43 59.09
N MET A 24 -17.30 -16.67 59.62
CA MET A 24 -16.06 -17.41 59.39
C MET A 24 -16.24 -18.51 58.35
N TRP A 25 -15.14 -18.80 57.62
CA TRP A 25 -15.09 -19.77 56.53
C TRP A 25 -15.52 -21.17 56.96
N ASN A 26 -15.09 -21.61 58.16
CA ASN A 26 -15.37 -22.94 58.72
C ASN A 26 -16.51 -22.97 59.72
N TYR A 27 -17.49 -22.01 59.59
CA TYR A 27 -18.69 -22.01 60.41
C TYR A 27 -19.40 -23.38 60.40
N ASN A 28 -19.67 -23.89 61.56
CA ASN A 28 -20.41 -25.13 61.70
C ASN A 28 -21.78 -24.85 62.34
N PRO A 29 -22.89 -24.91 61.60
CA PRO A 29 -24.23 -24.60 62.09
C PRO A 29 -24.75 -25.62 63.12
N ALA A 30 -24.11 -26.83 63.23
CA ALA A 30 -24.45 -27.85 64.19
C ALA A 30 -23.69 -27.69 65.54
N ALA A 31 -22.66 -26.82 65.56
CA ALA A 31 -21.87 -26.61 66.78
C ALA A 31 -22.72 -25.93 67.85
N ASN A 32 -22.63 -26.46 69.08
CA ASN A 32 -23.23 -25.92 70.32
C ASN A 32 -22.18 -25.46 71.32
N THR A 33 -20.91 -25.64 70.99
CA THR A 33 -19.76 -25.28 71.83
C THR A 33 -18.63 -24.75 70.92
N ASP A 34 -18.24 -23.54 71.18
CA ASP A 34 -17.11 -22.93 70.43
C ASP A 34 -15.79 -23.57 70.88
N ASN A 35 -14.97 -24.00 69.94
CA ASN A 35 -13.66 -24.59 70.18
C ASN A 35 -12.49 -23.70 69.90
N GLY A 36 -12.75 -22.41 69.54
CA GLY A 36 -11.73 -21.39 69.18
C GLY A 36 -10.99 -21.66 67.86
N THR A 37 -11.54 -22.51 66.96
CA THR A 37 -10.88 -22.83 65.66
C THR A 37 -11.47 -22.10 64.51
N CYS A 38 -12.14 -20.95 64.69
CA CYS A 38 -12.67 -20.13 63.63
C CYS A 38 -11.56 -19.63 62.69
N ILE A 39 -11.77 -19.85 61.40
CA ILE A 39 -10.84 -19.45 60.34
C ILE A 39 -11.54 -18.37 59.52
N PRO A 40 -10.93 -17.20 59.34
CA PRO A 40 -11.50 -16.15 58.50
C PRO A 40 -11.49 -16.53 57.02
N PHE A 41 -12.37 -15.92 56.23
CA PHE A 41 -12.26 -15.96 54.77
C PHE A 41 -10.96 -15.28 54.35
N ILE A 42 -10.14 -16.00 53.57
CA ILE A 42 -8.92 -15.50 52.94
C ILE A 42 -9.14 -15.62 51.44
N TYR A 43 -9.43 -14.48 50.81
CA TYR A 43 -9.72 -14.42 49.37
C TYR A 43 -8.45 -14.41 48.53
N GLY A 44 -8.50 -14.97 47.32
CA GLY A 44 -7.43 -15.03 46.36
C GLY A 44 -7.55 -16.21 45.43
N CYS A 45 -6.63 -16.31 44.49
CA CYS A 45 -6.56 -17.43 43.56
C CYS A 45 -6.22 -18.73 44.31
N THR A 46 -7.14 -19.70 44.31
CA THR A 46 -6.98 -21.03 44.97
C THR A 46 -6.51 -22.12 44.01
N ASP A 47 -6.36 -21.82 42.68
CA ASP A 47 -5.86 -22.78 41.69
C ASP A 47 -4.32 -22.79 41.68
N PRO A 48 -3.68 -23.95 42.01
CA PRO A 48 -2.22 -24.09 42.02
C PRO A 48 -1.55 -23.85 40.65
N THR A 49 -2.32 -23.89 39.53
CA THR A 49 -1.82 -23.63 38.19
C THR A 49 -1.86 -22.15 37.82
N GLY A 50 -2.55 -21.33 38.62
CA GLY A 50 -2.60 -19.86 38.40
C GLY A 50 -1.26 -19.19 38.71
N SER A 51 -0.88 -18.23 37.91
CA SER A 51 0.38 -17.47 38.08
C SER A 51 0.40 -16.65 39.37
N ASN A 52 -0.79 -16.29 39.92
CA ASN A 52 -0.97 -15.60 41.20
C ASN A 52 -1.57 -16.53 42.29
N TYR A 53 -1.33 -17.84 42.22
CA TYR A 53 -1.76 -18.77 43.22
C TYR A 53 -1.39 -18.32 44.65
N ASN A 54 -2.38 -18.29 45.52
CA ASN A 54 -2.18 -17.97 46.94
C ASN A 54 -2.42 -19.22 47.82
N PRO A 55 -1.38 -19.89 48.33
CA PRO A 55 -1.50 -21.13 49.07
C PRO A 55 -2.23 -20.98 50.41
N VAL A 56 -2.44 -19.76 50.91
CA VAL A 56 -3.18 -19.49 52.14
C VAL A 56 -4.63 -19.09 51.87
N ALA A 57 -5.02 -18.82 50.63
CA ALA A 57 -6.41 -18.53 50.29
C ALA A 57 -7.27 -19.79 50.52
N ASN A 58 -8.46 -19.59 51.08
CA ASN A 58 -9.48 -20.61 51.27
C ASN A 58 -10.78 -20.32 50.53
N THR A 59 -10.81 -19.21 49.81
CA THR A 59 -12.00 -18.74 49.07
C THR A 59 -11.55 -18.11 47.75
N GLU A 60 -12.03 -18.69 46.65
CA GLU A 60 -11.79 -18.17 45.30
C GLU A 60 -12.51 -16.83 45.09
N ASP A 61 -11.83 -15.82 44.63
CA ASP A 61 -12.35 -14.49 44.37
C ASP A 61 -12.42 -14.11 42.87
N GLY A 62 -12.08 -15.05 41.98
CA GLY A 62 -12.07 -14.85 40.53
C GLY A 62 -10.88 -14.07 40.01
N THR A 63 -9.81 -13.90 40.81
CA THR A 63 -8.62 -13.14 40.43
C THR A 63 -7.51 -13.99 39.80
N CYS A 64 -7.72 -15.32 39.64
CA CYS A 64 -6.73 -16.19 39.01
C CYS A 64 -6.42 -15.70 37.58
N TYR A 65 -5.12 -15.58 37.26
CA TYR A 65 -4.66 -15.44 35.92
C TYR A 65 -3.53 -16.42 35.60
N TYR A 66 -3.41 -16.80 34.30
CA TYR A 66 -2.54 -17.92 33.91
C TYR A 66 -1.45 -17.44 32.94
N TYR A 67 -1.73 -16.43 32.16
CA TYR A 67 -0.89 -15.92 31.10
C TYR A 67 -0.61 -14.43 31.29
N PRO A 68 0.23 -14.06 32.29
CA PRO A 68 0.58 -12.67 32.49
C PRO A 68 1.46 -12.16 31.32
N GLY A 69 1.13 -10.99 30.77
CA GLY A 69 1.83 -10.41 29.63
C GLY A 69 1.32 -9.02 29.31
N CYS A 70 1.69 -8.52 28.13
CA CYS A 70 1.14 -7.28 27.62
C CYS A 70 -0.27 -7.52 27.05
N THR A 71 -1.25 -6.76 27.54
CA THR A 71 -2.66 -6.87 27.09
C THR A 71 -3.05 -5.76 26.11
N ASP A 72 -2.20 -4.74 25.90
CA ASP A 72 -2.47 -3.60 25.05
C ASP A 72 -1.87 -3.78 23.63
N PRO A 73 -2.70 -3.84 22.57
CA PRO A 73 -2.23 -4.00 21.18
C PRO A 73 -1.46 -2.78 20.63
N ASN A 74 -1.43 -1.67 21.34
CA ASN A 74 -0.61 -0.52 20.98
C ASN A 74 0.88 -0.69 21.30
N PHE A 75 1.24 -1.80 21.95
CA PHE A 75 2.62 -2.13 22.29
C PHE A 75 3.11 -3.37 21.56
N ILE A 76 4.39 -3.35 21.12
CA ILE A 76 4.96 -4.45 20.31
C ILE A 76 5.03 -5.76 21.08
N GLN A 77 5.15 -5.72 22.40
CA GLN A 77 5.17 -6.91 23.24
C GLN A 77 3.88 -7.74 23.11
N PHE A 78 2.70 -7.09 22.95
CA PHE A 78 1.43 -7.78 22.67
C PHE A 78 1.53 -8.70 21.46
N TRP A 79 2.17 -8.26 20.38
CA TRP A 79 2.29 -8.99 19.13
C TRP A 79 3.38 -10.07 19.15
N ASN A 80 4.44 -9.87 19.95
CA ASN A 80 5.63 -10.73 19.98
C ASN A 80 5.55 -11.84 21.05
N GLN A 81 4.64 -11.76 22.04
CA GLN A 81 4.57 -12.73 23.15
C GLN A 81 4.07 -14.11 22.74
N GLY A 82 3.39 -14.26 21.57
CA GLY A 82 2.97 -15.55 21.01
C GLY A 82 1.76 -16.21 21.73
N PHE A 83 1.13 -15.51 22.67
CA PHE A 83 -0.08 -15.93 23.38
C PHE A 83 -0.96 -14.70 23.69
N THR A 84 -2.22 -14.95 24.08
CA THR A 84 -3.10 -13.89 24.55
C THR A 84 -2.96 -13.78 26.07
N ALA A 85 -2.48 -12.63 26.53
CA ALA A 85 -2.37 -12.36 27.95
C ALA A 85 -3.75 -12.10 28.56
N ASP A 86 -3.98 -12.67 29.75
CA ASP A 86 -5.19 -12.50 30.57
C ASP A 86 -4.99 -11.50 31.73
N TYR A 87 -3.73 -11.08 31.95
CA TYR A 87 -3.36 -10.10 32.96
C TYR A 87 -2.17 -9.25 32.50
N ASP A 88 -2.29 -7.93 32.62
CA ASP A 88 -1.18 -7.01 32.33
C ASP A 88 -0.15 -7.02 33.46
N ASN A 89 1.04 -7.51 33.16
CA ASN A 89 2.16 -7.61 34.08
C ASN A 89 3.13 -6.40 34.02
N GLY A 90 2.77 -5.34 33.29
CA GLY A 90 3.60 -4.15 33.08
C GLY A 90 4.67 -4.35 31.99
N SER A 91 4.58 -5.41 31.18
CA SER A 91 5.55 -5.64 30.08
C SER A 91 5.29 -4.83 28.82
N CYS A 92 4.18 -4.09 28.74
CA CYS A 92 3.89 -3.16 27.66
C CYS A 92 4.80 -1.93 27.77
N VAL A 93 5.91 -1.88 27.00
CA VAL A 93 6.91 -0.80 27.13
C VAL A 93 7.21 -0.08 25.81
N ASP A 94 7.21 -0.79 24.68
CA ASP A 94 7.57 -0.21 23.37
C ASP A 94 6.33 -0.04 22.50
N SER A 95 6.00 1.18 22.15
CA SER A 95 4.87 1.48 21.26
C SER A 95 5.05 0.84 19.88
N VAL A 96 3.94 0.39 19.29
CA VAL A 96 3.92 -0.08 17.91
C VAL A 96 4.16 1.08 16.96
N ILE A 97 5.12 0.92 16.05
CA ILE A 97 5.35 1.81 14.91
C ILE A 97 5.15 0.99 13.65
N TYR A 98 4.04 1.26 12.97
CA TYR A 98 3.70 0.59 11.72
C TYR A 98 4.52 1.14 10.54
N GLY A 99 4.80 0.29 9.55
CA GLY A 99 5.44 0.69 8.31
C GLY A 99 6.07 -0.47 7.55
N CYS A 100 6.64 -0.13 6.41
CA CYS A 100 7.42 -1.09 5.62
C CYS A 100 8.75 -1.38 6.31
N MET A 101 8.98 -2.64 6.69
CA MET A 101 10.18 -3.12 7.35
C MET A 101 11.22 -3.73 6.39
N ASP A 102 10.92 -3.79 5.08
CA ASP A 102 11.83 -4.30 4.06
C ASP A 102 12.74 -3.18 3.54
N VAL A 103 14.05 -3.28 3.83
CA VAL A 103 15.08 -2.30 3.43
C VAL A 103 15.24 -2.15 1.91
N THR A 104 14.71 -3.10 1.14
CA THR A 104 14.79 -3.09 -0.34
C THR A 104 13.62 -2.33 -0.98
N GLN A 105 12.71 -1.78 -0.20
CA GLN A 105 11.52 -1.09 -0.70
C GLN A 105 11.67 0.43 -0.64
N PHE A 106 10.96 1.11 -1.53
CA PHE A 106 11.01 2.56 -1.69
C PHE A 106 10.63 3.33 -0.42
N ASN A 107 9.59 2.84 0.29
CA ASN A 107 9.06 3.48 1.49
C ASN A 107 9.51 2.78 2.79
N TYR A 108 10.70 2.15 2.78
CA TYR A 108 11.28 1.56 3.99
C TYR A 108 11.29 2.56 5.16
N ASN A 109 10.75 2.12 6.29
CA ASN A 109 10.78 2.89 7.54
C ASN A 109 11.68 2.20 8.58
N PRO A 110 12.88 2.74 8.86
CA PRO A 110 13.82 2.14 9.81
C PRO A 110 13.34 2.14 11.27
N GLN A 111 12.28 2.90 11.58
CA GLN A 111 11.69 2.95 12.92
C GLN A 111 10.51 1.98 13.09
N ALA A 112 9.98 1.44 11.99
CA ALA A 112 8.89 0.48 12.06
C ALA A 112 9.32 -0.79 12.80
N ASN A 113 8.50 -1.25 13.74
CA ASN A 113 8.67 -2.47 14.49
C ASN A 113 7.54 -3.48 14.26
N LEU A 114 6.51 -3.09 13.50
CA LEU A 114 5.43 -3.96 13.06
C LEU A 114 5.07 -3.68 11.60
N ALA A 115 5.14 -4.71 10.75
CA ALA A 115 4.81 -4.61 9.33
C ALA A 115 3.30 -4.40 9.15
N ASP A 116 2.93 -3.41 8.31
CA ASP A 116 1.53 -3.09 7.97
C ASP A 116 1.14 -3.48 6.55
N GLY A 117 2.06 -4.09 5.79
CA GLY A 117 1.86 -4.44 4.39
C GLY A 117 1.96 -3.27 3.41
N SER A 118 2.39 -2.09 3.86
CA SER A 118 2.46 -0.86 3.05
C SER A 118 3.68 -0.77 2.13
N CYS A 119 4.52 -1.83 2.05
CA CYS A 119 5.74 -1.80 1.26
C CYS A 119 5.46 -1.52 -0.23
N ILE A 120 6.15 -0.52 -0.77
CA ILE A 120 6.06 -0.09 -2.16
C ILE A 120 7.41 -0.38 -2.83
N PRO A 121 7.45 -1.14 -3.93
CA PRO A 121 8.70 -1.40 -4.64
C PRO A 121 9.22 -0.16 -5.34
N TYR A 122 10.53 -0.11 -5.61
CA TYR A 122 11.10 0.86 -6.53
C TYR A 122 10.57 0.64 -7.94
N ILE A 123 9.98 1.67 -8.53
CA ILE A 123 9.56 1.70 -9.93
C ILE A 123 10.39 2.78 -10.63
N TYR A 124 11.38 2.33 -11.38
CA TYR A 124 12.29 3.22 -12.07
C TYR A 124 11.72 3.72 -13.40
N GLY A 125 11.97 4.98 -13.73
CA GLY A 125 11.57 5.57 -15.00
C GLY A 125 11.82 7.07 -15.05
N CYS A 126 11.52 7.69 -16.20
CA CYS A 126 11.53 9.13 -16.32
C CYS A 126 10.35 9.73 -15.56
N MET A 127 10.62 10.61 -14.61
CA MET A 127 9.62 11.28 -13.78
C MET A 127 9.26 12.69 -14.27
N ASP A 128 9.92 13.19 -15.34
CA ASP A 128 9.62 14.50 -15.92
C ASP A 128 8.47 14.41 -16.93
N THR A 129 7.34 15.05 -16.61
CA THR A 129 6.13 15.06 -17.42
C THR A 129 6.31 15.73 -18.80
N THR A 130 7.39 16.49 -19.01
CA THR A 130 7.71 17.16 -20.27
C THR A 130 8.51 16.31 -21.23
N MET A 131 8.84 15.06 -20.83
CA MET A 131 9.64 14.14 -21.63
C MET A 131 8.80 13.10 -22.36
N TRP A 132 9.29 12.65 -23.51
CA TRP A 132 8.60 11.69 -24.38
C TRP A 132 8.31 10.35 -23.70
N ASN A 133 9.25 9.86 -22.89
CA ASN A 133 9.16 8.59 -22.18
C ASN A 133 8.76 8.73 -20.71
N TYR A 134 8.01 9.80 -20.35
CA TYR A 134 7.46 9.96 -19.02
C TYR A 134 6.71 8.71 -18.56
N ASN A 135 7.04 8.22 -17.37
CA ASN A 135 6.37 7.10 -16.74
C ASN A 135 5.60 7.58 -15.48
N PRO A 136 4.27 7.68 -15.53
CA PRO A 136 3.47 8.16 -14.40
C PRO A 136 3.47 7.21 -13.20
N ALA A 137 3.89 5.95 -13.37
CA ALA A 137 4.01 4.98 -12.28
C ALA A 137 5.38 5.02 -11.59
N ALA A 138 6.39 5.70 -12.18
CA ALA A 138 7.72 5.76 -11.59
C ALA A 138 7.70 6.54 -10.27
N ASN A 139 8.38 5.99 -9.26
CA ASN A 139 8.65 6.63 -7.97
C ASN A 139 10.13 6.94 -7.77
N THR A 140 10.96 6.57 -8.74
CA THR A 140 12.41 6.77 -8.70
C THR A 140 12.91 7.11 -10.09
N ASP A 141 13.54 8.28 -10.21
CA ASP A 141 14.14 8.68 -11.47
C ASP A 141 15.40 7.85 -11.74
N ASN A 142 15.49 7.30 -12.95
CA ASN A 142 16.63 6.51 -13.41
C ASN A 142 17.56 7.28 -14.37
N GLY A 143 17.30 8.57 -14.61
CA GLY A 143 18.08 9.42 -15.50
C GLY A 143 17.92 9.11 -17.00
N THR A 144 16.89 8.35 -17.40
CA THR A 144 16.67 7.93 -18.79
C THR A 144 15.64 8.79 -19.52
N CYS A 145 15.36 10.01 -19.07
CA CYS A 145 14.43 10.91 -19.73
C CYS A 145 14.88 11.26 -21.14
N ILE A 146 13.98 11.09 -22.12
CA ILE A 146 14.21 11.36 -23.53
C ILE A 146 13.33 12.55 -23.91
N PRO A 147 13.90 13.63 -24.45
CA PRO A 147 13.10 14.78 -24.91
C PRO A 147 12.26 14.43 -26.14
N PHE A 148 11.20 15.20 -26.37
CA PHE A 148 10.51 15.15 -27.65
C PHE A 148 11.44 15.66 -28.76
N ILE A 149 11.62 14.85 -29.81
CA ILE A 149 12.34 15.21 -31.02
C ILE A 149 11.32 15.16 -32.17
N TYR A 150 10.90 16.30 -32.61
CA TYR A 150 9.88 16.43 -33.64
C TYR A 150 10.48 16.26 -35.03
N GLY A 151 9.71 15.70 -35.96
CA GLY A 151 10.10 15.49 -37.35
C GLY A 151 9.28 14.40 -38.01
N CYS A 152 9.59 14.14 -39.27
CA CYS A 152 8.98 13.05 -40.01
C CYS A 152 9.51 11.70 -39.51
N THR A 153 8.62 10.86 -38.99
CA THR A 153 8.95 9.51 -38.45
C THR A 153 8.66 8.38 -39.45
N ASP A 154 8.13 8.68 -40.65
CA ASP A 154 7.85 7.71 -41.69
C ASP A 154 9.10 7.44 -42.55
N VAL A 155 9.59 6.18 -42.51
CA VAL A 155 10.82 5.77 -43.20
C VAL A 155 10.74 5.88 -44.74
N VAL A 156 9.52 5.93 -45.33
CA VAL A 156 9.33 6.05 -46.75
C VAL A 156 9.21 7.52 -47.23
N ALA A 157 9.11 8.47 -46.30
CA ALA A 157 9.09 9.86 -46.62
C ALA A 157 10.46 10.39 -47.07
N SER A 158 10.46 11.36 -47.99
CA SER A 158 11.69 11.94 -48.50
C SER A 158 12.51 12.72 -47.46
N ASN A 159 11.85 13.22 -46.42
CA ASN A 159 12.48 13.93 -45.29
C ASN A 159 12.43 13.12 -44.00
N TYR A 160 12.46 11.79 -44.04
CA TYR A 160 12.56 10.96 -42.86
C TYR A 160 13.69 11.40 -41.91
N ASN A 161 13.36 11.59 -40.66
CA ASN A 161 14.33 11.89 -39.61
C ASN A 161 14.48 10.70 -38.64
N PRO A 162 15.58 9.95 -38.70
CA PRO A 162 15.76 8.75 -37.85
C PRO A 162 15.92 9.08 -36.36
N LEU A 163 16.11 10.35 -36.00
CA LEU A 163 16.20 10.81 -34.61
C LEU A 163 14.84 11.25 -34.05
N ALA A 164 13.86 11.55 -34.93
CA ALA A 164 12.54 11.96 -34.49
C ALA A 164 11.82 10.82 -33.77
N ASN A 165 11.23 11.14 -32.60
CA ASN A 165 10.36 10.25 -31.84
C ASN A 165 8.91 10.74 -31.81
N THR A 166 8.63 11.89 -32.42
CA THR A 166 7.31 12.52 -32.45
C THR A 166 7.04 13.11 -33.81
N LEU A 167 5.99 12.62 -34.46
CA LEU A 167 5.54 13.13 -35.76
C LEU A 167 5.00 14.55 -35.59
N ASP A 168 5.48 15.47 -36.41
CA ASP A 168 5.06 16.89 -36.46
C ASP A 168 4.21 17.25 -37.67
N GLY A 169 3.90 16.29 -38.54
CA GLY A 169 3.15 16.50 -39.78
C GLY A 169 4.00 17.00 -40.93
N SER A 170 5.32 17.05 -40.80
CA SER A 170 6.24 17.59 -41.83
C SER A 170 6.60 16.58 -42.93
N CYS A 171 6.11 15.32 -42.84
CA CYS A 171 6.44 14.30 -43.84
C CYS A 171 5.97 14.72 -45.26
N TYR A 172 6.86 14.59 -46.25
CA TYR A 172 6.52 14.68 -47.63
C TYR A 172 7.18 13.55 -48.45
N TYR A 173 6.53 13.16 -49.56
CA TYR A 173 6.90 11.94 -50.30
C TYR A 173 7.35 12.31 -51.73
N ASN A 174 6.75 13.33 -52.30
CA ASN A 174 6.97 13.75 -53.67
C ASN A 174 7.43 15.18 -53.71
N PRO A 175 8.71 15.49 -53.38
CA PRO A 175 9.21 16.86 -53.53
C PRO A 175 9.26 17.25 -55.00
N GLY A 176 8.94 18.50 -55.29
CA GLY A 176 8.91 19.03 -56.64
C GLY A 176 8.33 20.42 -56.69
N CYS A 177 8.10 20.95 -57.90
CA CYS A 177 7.45 22.21 -58.07
C CYS A 177 5.95 22.13 -57.76
N THR A 178 5.46 22.93 -56.81
CA THR A 178 4.04 22.98 -56.38
C THR A 178 3.26 24.15 -56.97
N ASP A 179 3.95 25.09 -57.63
CA ASP A 179 3.35 26.32 -58.20
C ASP A 179 3.03 26.18 -59.69
N PRO A 180 1.74 26.20 -60.07
CA PRO A 180 1.33 26.10 -61.48
C PRO A 180 1.79 27.26 -62.39
N LEU A 181 2.33 28.31 -61.82
CA LEU A 181 2.92 29.41 -62.61
C LEU A 181 4.25 29.04 -63.23
N TYR A 182 4.83 27.89 -62.87
CA TYR A 182 6.13 27.43 -63.34
C TYR A 182 6.02 26.24 -64.28
N LEU A 183 6.90 26.12 -65.27
CA LEU A 183 6.93 25.05 -66.25
C LEU A 183 7.14 23.70 -65.61
N GLN A 184 7.98 23.61 -64.59
CA GLN A 184 8.30 22.36 -63.88
C GLN A 184 7.06 21.70 -63.27
N PHE A 185 6.07 22.48 -62.75
CA PHE A 185 4.79 21.93 -62.26
C PHE A 185 4.09 21.07 -63.31
N TRP A 186 4.11 21.49 -64.56
CA TRP A 186 3.42 20.81 -65.67
C TRP A 186 4.23 19.67 -66.28
N THR A 187 5.57 19.69 -66.17
CA THR A 187 6.47 18.74 -66.84
C THR A 187 7.02 17.65 -65.92
N GLN A 188 6.90 17.78 -64.60
CA GLN A 188 7.45 16.80 -63.63
C GLN A 188 6.74 15.45 -63.66
N GLY A 189 5.50 15.33 -64.19
CA GLY A 189 4.80 14.07 -64.39
C GLY A 189 4.15 13.46 -63.13
N PHE A 190 4.17 14.18 -61.99
CA PHE A 190 3.52 13.84 -60.75
C PHE A 190 3.01 15.08 -60.00
N THR A 191 2.18 14.92 -59.03
CA THR A 191 1.76 16.01 -58.14
C THR A 191 2.72 16.09 -56.96
N ALA A 192 3.45 17.21 -56.87
CA ALA A 192 4.31 17.45 -55.72
C ALA A 192 3.49 17.81 -54.47
N ASP A 193 3.90 17.30 -53.33
CA ASP A 193 3.34 17.58 -52.01
C ASP A 193 4.22 18.53 -51.17
N TYR A 194 5.42 18.86 -51.66
CA TYR A 194 6.37 19.77 -51.05
C TYR A 194 7.17 20.51 -52.14
N ASP A 195 7.29 21.84 -52.03
CA ASP A 195 8.13 22.62 -52.91
C ASP A 195 9.61 22.46 -52.51
N ASP A 196 10.40 21.89 -53.42
CA ASP A 196 11.83 21.64 -53.25
C ASP A 196 12.71 22.72 -53.87
N GLY A 197 12.11 23.83 -54.32
CA GLY A 197 12.78 24.92 -55.02
C GLY A 197 13.06 24.66 -56.50
N SER A 198 12.48 23.61 -57.08
CA SER A 198 12.63 23.28 -58.51
C SER A 198 11.80 24.14 -59.43
N CYS A 199 10.89 25.00 -58.93
CA CYS A 199 10.15 25.99 -59.67
C CYS A 199 11.10 27.12 -60.15
N THR A 200 11.63 27.02 -61.38
CA THR A 200 12.64 27.98 -61.90
C THR A 200 12.19 28.75 -63.15
N ASP A 201 11.47 28.07 -64.02
CA ASP A 201 11.09 28.67 -65.33
C ASP A 201 9.61 28.97 -65.35
N LEU A 202 9.22 30.22 -65.69
CA LEU A 202 7.82 30.59 -65.80
C LEU A 202 7.10 29.82 -66.91
N ALA A 203 5.87 29.36 -66.61
CA ALA A 203 4.98 28.78 -67.61
C ALA A 203 4.49 29.88 -68.59
N VAL A 204 4.82 29.75 -69.88
CA VAL A 204 4.36 30.64 -70.94
C VAL A 204 3.46 29.84 -71.86
N TYR A 205 2.19 30.15 -71.83
CA TYR A 205 1.18 29.43 -72.62
C TYR A 205 1.09 30.04 -74.03
N GLY A 206 0.96 29.22 -75.07
CA GLY A 206 0.80 29.66 -76.46
C GLY A 206 0.96 28.49 -77.40
N CYS A 207 0.69 28.79 -78.70
CA CYS A 207 0.83 27.80 -79.75
C CYS A 207 2.30 27.47 -79.99
N MET A 208 2.74 26.27 -79.77
CA MET A 208 4.13 25.82 -79.96
C MET A 208 4.41 25.22 -81.32
N ASN A 209 3.41 25.15 -82.22
CA ASN A 209 3.61 24.66 -83.58
C ASN A 209 4.13 25.75 -84.55
N PRO A 210 5.38 25.67 -85.05
CA PRO A 210 5.98 26.69 -85.89
C PRO A 210 5.28 26.90 -87.23
N THR A 211 4.40 26.01 -87.66
CA THR A 211 3.65 26.08 -88.89
C THR A 211 2.27 26.76 -88.74
N SER A 212 1.90 27.11 -87.53
CA SER A 212 0.63 27.71 -87.19
C SER A 212 0.76 29.29 -87.32
N PHE A 213 -0.36 29.93 -87.65
CA PHE A 213 -0.42 31.37 -87.77
C PHE A 213 -0.18 32.14 -86.50
N ASN A 214 -0.64 31.55 -85.35
CA ASN A 214 -0.53 32.11 -84.05
C ASN A 214 0.65 31.53 -83.24
N TYR A 215 1.69 31.05 -83.94
CA TYR A 215 2.89 30.50 -83.27
C TYR A 215 3.54 31.55 -82.35
N ASP A 216 3.77 31.14 -81.10
CA ASP A 216 4.52 31.97 -80.18
C ASP A 216 5.84 31.28 -79.85
N SER A 217 6.95 31.88 -80.21
CA SER A 217 8.30 31.36 -79.99
C SER A 217 8.75 31.40 -78.55
N LEU A 218 8.01 32.06 -77.64
CA LEU A 218 8.29 32.13 -76.21
C LEU A 218 7.47 31.16 -75.44
N ALA A 219 6.42 30.53 -76.00
CA ALA A 219 5.60 29.54 -75.33
C ALA A 219 6.41 28.28 -75.01
N ASN A 220 6.23 27.78 -73.81
CA ASN A 220 6.81 26.54 -73.34
C ASN A 220 5.73 25.53 -72.83
N ILE A 221 4.45 25.97 -72.86
CA ILE A 221 3.28 25.10 -72.65
C ILE A 221 2.31 25.31 -73.81
N ASP A 222 1.94 24.25 -74.52
CA ASP A 222 0.97 24.34 -75.61
C ASP A 222 -0.45 24.51 -74.99
N ASP A 223 -1.13 25.57 -75.47
CA ASP A 223 -2.48 25.93 -75.01
C ASP A 223 -3.58 25.43 -75.97
N GLY A 224 -3.20 24.68 -77.01
CA GLY A 224 -4.12 24.15 -78.03
C GLY A 224 -4.44 25.24 -79.08
#